data_9185ae92ddbcacd0831c6f64caa1daee
#
_entry.id   9185ae92ddbcacd0831c6f64caa1daee
#
_cell.length_a   1.000
_cell.length_b   1.000
_cell.length_c   1.000
_cell.angle_alpha   90.00
_cell.angle_beta   90.00
_cell.angle_gamma   90.00
#
_symmetry.space_group_name_H-M   'P 1'
#
loop_
_entity.id
_entity.type
_entity.pdbx_description
1 polymer ?
#
loop_
_entity_poly.entity_id
_entity_poly.type
_entity_poly.pdbx_seq_one_letter_code
_entity_poly.pdbx_strand_id
1 'polypeptide(L)'
;QILDATKEKDAKIVQGEISGIVLVDLARKIVKKMSDNNNSKPVLVTGATGYLASWIVKGLLEKGITVHAAIRGVGDKVKTKHLDDIATAVNGRIKYFEADLLATGSYESAMEGCELVFHTASPFFLDSKDPQKELIDPALNGTRNVLDSVNKSGSVKRVILTSSVAAIYGDTIDARGIESGVFDESMWNTSSNIKQSQYNYSKTLAEKEAWKMNEKQSRWSLVAINPSLVFGPALNIHSDFSSKRIMMQLCNGDMRWGTPDLTYAVTDVRDVAIAHIKAAFDNKASGRYIISSSSINFLDIGKILIKNFGSAYHFPKFKAPKILFWLIAPLFGVNRNFVNRNVGYPLYFDNSKSKKELGMDYIPISKTIVDFFQQFVDEKIV
;
A
#
# COMPACT_ATOMS: atom_id res chain seq x y z
N GLN A 1 22.88 6.93 51.14
CA GLN A 1 23.29 8.20 50.47
C GLN A 1 22.79 8.32 49.01
N ILE A 2 22.78 7.26 48.19
CA ILE A 2 22.24 7.30 46.81
C ILE A 2 20.71 7.30 46.82
N LEU A 3 20.07 6.58 47.73
CA LEU A 3 18.62 6.54 47.88
C LEU A 3 18.03 7.85 48.44
N ASP A 4 18.79 8.60 49.23
CA ASP A 4 18.35 9.90 49.77
C ASP A 4 18.44 11.01 48.71
N ALA A 5 19.46 10.95 47.85
CA ALA A 5 19.62 11.89 46.72
C ALA A 5 18.50 11.74 45.63
N THR A 6 17.97 10.51 45.45
CA THR A 6 16.85 10.27 44.54
C THR A 6 15.54 10.79 45.13
N LYS A 7 15.30 10.59 46.41
CA LYS A 7 14.08 11.09 47.11
C LYS A 7 14.03 12.62 47.15
N GLU A 8 15.17 13.27 47.34
CA GLU A 8 15.26 14.74 47.35
C GLU A 8 15.06 15.35 45.92
N LYS A 9 15.48 14.61 44.88
CA LYS A 9 15.23 15.00 43.47
C LYS A 9 13.76 14.83 43.07
N ASP A 10 13.11 13.76 43.49
CA ASP A 10 11.70 13.50 43.23
C ASP A 10 10.79 14.46 44.02
N ALA A 11 11.17 14.85 45.24
CA ALA A 11 10.44 15.86 46.03
C ALA A 11 10.51 17.27 45.41
N LYS A 12 11.64 17.66 44.77
CA LYS A 12 11.77 18.93 44.07
C LYS A 12 11.00 18.99 42.74
N ILE A 13 10.86 17.84 42.09
CA ILE A 13 10.02 17.70 40.86
C ILE A 13 8.53 17.88 41.24
N VAL A 14 8.09 17.34 42.37
CA VAL A 14 6.69 17.45 42.84
C VAL A 14 6.36 18.88 43.33
N GLN A 15 7.36 19.69 43.72
CA GLN A 15 7.17 21.08 44.18
C GLN A 15 7.27 22.14 43.03
N GLY A 16 7.46 21.72 41.76
CA GLY A 16 7.47 22.66 40.62
C GLY A 16 8.74 23.48 40.44
N GLU A 17 9.79 23.22 41.23
CA GLU A 17 11.11 23.83 41.05
C GLU A 17 11.97 23.00 40.10
N ILE A 18 11.62 23.03 38.80
CA ILE A 18 12.54 22.57 37.74
C ILE A 18 13.64 23.62 37.63
N SER A 19 14.86 23.28 38.04
CA SER A 19 15.99 24.22 37.92
C SER A 19 16.15 24.64 36.43
N GLY A 20 16.42 25.91 36.17
CA GLY A 20 16.59 26.44 34.81
C GLY A 20 17.61 25.63 33.96
N ILE A 21 18.55 24.93 34.60
CA ILE A 21 19.54 24.04 33.98
C ILE A 21 18.86 22.81 33.33
N VAL A 22 17.84 22.22 34.00
CA VAL A 22 17.12 21.05 33.46
C VAL A 22 16.24 21.45 32.28
N LEU A 23 15.59 22.62 32.35
CA LEU A 23 14.82 23.16 31.24
C LEU A 23 15.70 23.50 30.04
N VAL A 24 16.88 24.11 30.26
CA VAL A 24 17.84 24.42 29.19
C VAL A 24 18.39 23.14 28.56
N ASP A 25 18.68 22.08 29.35
CA ASP A 25 19.20 20.81 28.83
C ASP A 25 18.09 20.04 28.07
N LEU A 26 16.86 20.05 28.54
CA LEU A 26 15.71 19.52 27.84
C LEU A 26 15.42 20.29 26.53
N ALA A 27 15.47 21.62 26.57
CA ALA A 27 15.35 22.46 25.38
C ALA A 27 16.48 22.19 24.38
N ARG A 28 17.73 22.05 24.85
CA ARG A 28 18.86 21.67 23.99
C ARG A 28 18.69 20.28 23.37
N LYS A 29 18.21 19.29 24.13
CA LYS A 29 17.90 17.95 23.62
C LYS A 29 16.77 17.97 22.59
N ILE A 30 15.74 18.76 22.84
CA ILE A 30 14.63 18.99 21.89
C ILE A 30 15.14 19.68 20.62
N VAL A 31 15.91 20.78 20.77
CA VAL A 31 16.49 21.51 19.63
C VAL A 31 17.48 20.62 18.86
N LYS A 32 18.31 19.84 19.56
CA LYS A 32 19.21 18.88 18.92
C LYS A 32 18.44 17.79 18.18
N LYS A 33 17.39 17.22 18.78
CA LYS A 33 16.51 16.24 18.12
C LYS A 33 15.77 16.83 16.92
N MET A 34 15.39 18.13 16.97
CA MET A 34 14.81 18.85 15.85
C MET A 34 15.86 19.17 14.76
N SER A 35 17.12 19.48 15.13
CA SER A 35 18.20 19.72 14.17
C SER A 35 18.70 18.43 13.53
N ASP A 36 18.75 17.32 14.26
CA ASP A 36 19.11 16.01 13.73
C ASP A 36 18.05 15.50 12.75
N ASN A 37 16.74 15.74 13.01
CA ASN A 37 15.67 15.51 12.04
C ASN A 37 15.74 16.47 10.82
N ASN A 38 16.33 17.65 10.97
CA ASN A 38 16.51 18.62 9.87
C ASN A 38 17.62 18.22 8.89
N ASN A 39 18.47 17.24 9.25
CA ASN A 39 19.60 16.80 8.45
C ASN A 39 19.34 15.41 7.80
N SER A 40 18.16 14.83 7.96
CA SER A 40 17.81 13.62 7.25
C SER A 40 17.70 13.89 5.75
N LYS A 41 18.35 13.07 4.93
CA LYS A 41 18.25 13.17 3.46
C LYS A 41 16.80 12.98 3.03
N PRO A 42 16.35 13.67 1.97
CA PRO A 42 15.00 13.48 1.47
C PRO A 42 14.80 12.07 0.96
N VAL A 43 13.55 11.64 0.90
CA VAL A 43 13.14 10.38 0.29
C VAL A 43 12.17 10.64 -0.86
N LEU A 44 12.27 9.86 -1.92
CA LEU A 44 11.37 9.96 -3.05
C LEU A 44 10.17 9.03 -2.88
N VAL A 45 8.96 9.55 -3.12
CA VAL A 45 7.74 8.75 -3.29
C VAL A 45 7.17 9.01 -4.68
N THR A 46 7.14 7.98 -5.53
CA THR A 46 6.55 8.09 -6.88
C THR A 46 5.03 7.91 -6.81
N GLY A 47 4.28 8.72 -7.59
CA GLY A 47 2.82 8.68 -7.56
C GLY A 47 2.23 9.10 -6.20
N ALA A 48 2.86 10.07 -5.54
CA ALA A 48 2.65 10.43 -4.14
C ALA A 48 1.20 10.78 -3.75
N THR A 49 0.36 11.22 -4.70
CA THR A 49 -1.07 11.51 -4.48
C THR A 49 -1.99 10.28 -4.57
N GLY A 50 -1.43 9.10 -4.86
CA GLY A 50 -2.18 7.84 -4.94
C GLY A 50 -2.67 7.35 -3.58
N TYR A 51 -3.65 6.46 -3.58
CA TYR A 51 -4.31 5.94 -2.37
C TYR A 51 -3.32 5.44 -1.31
N LEU A 52 -2.47 4.47 -1.64
CA LEU A 52 -1.42 3.96 -0.74
C LEU A 52 -0.29 4.97 -0.53
N ALA A 53 0.15 5.61 -1.62
CA ALA A 53 1.29 6.53 -1.57
C ALA A 53 1.07 7.68 -0.59
N SER A 54 -0.15 8.24 -0.54
CA SER A 54 -0.51 9.30 0.39
C SER A 54 -0.33 8.89 1.86
N TRP A 55 -0.63 7.64 2.22
CA TRP A 55 -0.39 7.10 3.56
C TRP A 55 1.11 6.94 3.87
N ILE A 56 1.91 6.53 2.86
CA ILE A 56 3.37 6.49 3.00
C ILE A 56 3.92 7.91 3.22
N VAL A 57 3.48 8.88 2.40
CA VAL A 57 3.88 10.29 2.56
C VAL A 57 3.52 10.80 3.95
N LYS A 58 2.28 10.56 4.41
CA LYS A 58 1.84 10.91 5.77
C LYS A 58 2.78 10.37 6.84
N GLY A 59 3.04 9.05 6.82
CA GLY A 59 3.90 8.42 7.81
C GLY A 59 5.36 8.88 7.78
N LEU A 60 5.87 9.30 6.62
CA LEU A 60 7.21 9.88 6.48
C LEU A 60 7.25 11.32 7.04
N LEU A 61 6.25 12.14 6.73
CA LEU A 61 6.14 13.50 7.25
C LEU A 61 5.99 13.53 8.77
N GLU A 62 5.18 12.62 9.35
CA GLU A 62 5.03 12.45 10.80
C GLU A 62 6.34 12.06 11.51
N LYS A 63 7.28 11.44 10.78
CA LYS A 63 8.64 11.15 11.26
C LYS A 63 9.61 12.33 11.05
N GLY A 64 9.16 13.46 10.52
CA GLY A 64 9.99 14.63 10.24
C GLY A 64 10.89 14.47 9.00
N ILE A 65 10.61 13.49 8.14
CA ILE A 65 11.39 13.22 6.93
C ILE A 65 10.90 14.12 5.81
N THR A 66 11.84 14.74 5.08
CA THR A 66 11.53 15.52 3.88
C THR A 66 11.15 14.58 2.74
N VAL A 67 9.98 14.79 2.12
CA VAL A 67 9.48 13.97 1.03
C VAL A 67 9.59 14.71 -0.30
N HIS A 68 10.26 14.11 -1.27
CA HIS A 68 10.17 14.45 -2.67
C HIS A 68 8.98 13.68 -3.27
N ALA A 69 7.91 14.38 -3.57
CA ALA A 69 6.67 13.83 -4.08
C ALA A 69 6.64 13.93 -5.61
N ALA A 70 6.92 12.83 -6.30
CA ALA A 70 6.84 12.80 -7.76
C ALA A 70 5.40 12.48 -8.21
N ILE A 71 4.79 13.41 -8.95
CA ILE A 71 3.39 13.36 -9.37
C ILE A 71 3.23 13.89 -10.80
N ARG A 72 2.12 13.56 -11.42
CA ARG A 72 1.68 14.19 -12.69
C ARG A 72 0.82 15.42 -12.36
N GLY A 73 1.13 16.56 -12.96
CA GLY A 73 0.35 17.78 -12.78
C GLY A 73 0.62 18.47 -11.45
N VAL A 74 1.86 18.85 -11.19
CA VAL A 74 2.29 19.60 -9.98
C VAL A 74 1.49 20.86 -9.74
N GLY A 75 0.93 21.51 -10.80
CA GLY A 75 0.06 22.69 -10.70
C GLY A 75 -1.35 22.40 -10.17
N ASP A 76 -1.78 21.16 -10.12
CA ASP A 76 -3.13 20.78 -9.68
C ASP A 76 -3.24 20.74 -8.14
N LYS A 77 -3.61 21.88 -7.58
CA LYS A 77 -3.77 22.06 -6.11
C LYS A 77 -4.87 21.18 -5.51
N VAL A 78 -5.86 20.76 -6.29
CA VAL A 78 -6.90 19.85 -5.81
C VAL A 78 -6.30 18.47 -5.51
N LYS A 79 -5.39 18.00 -6.38
CA LYS A 79 -4.71 16.71 -6.18
C LYS A 79 -3.74 16.71 -5.00
N THR A 80 -3.08 17.84 -4.71
CA THR A 80 -2.06 17.92 -3.66
C THR A 80 -2.58 18.34 -2.30
N LYS A 81 -3.78 18.96 -2.25
CA LYS A 81 -4.34 19.58 -1.04
C LYS A 81 -4.24 18.70 0.21
N HIS A 82 -4.63 17.44 0.14
CA HIS A 82 -4.60 16.53 1.27
C HIS A 82 -3.18 16.28 1.81
N LEU A 83 -2.16 16.31 0.94
CA LEU A 83 -0.75 16.19 1.35
C LEU A 83 -0.22 17.50 1.94
N ASP A 84 -0.63 18.64 1.37
CA ASP A 84 -0.27 19.96 1.89
C ASP A 84 -0.88 20.18 3.29
N ASP A 85 -2.14 19.78 3.48
CA ASP A 85 -2.81 19.83 4.78
C ASP A 85 -2.09 18.96 5.83
N ILE A 86 -1.69 17.73 5.46
CA ILE A 86 -0.92 16.84 6.33
C ILE A 86 0.44 17.47 6.66
N ALA A 87 1.17 17.93 5.65
CA ALA A 87 2.49 18.53 5.85
C ALA A 87 2.41 19.74 6.81
N THR A 88 1.39 20.57 6.66
CA THR A 88 1.13 21.72 7.55
C THR A 88 0.85 21.25 8.98
N ALA A 89 -0.02 20.24 9.16
CA ALA A 89 -0.42 19.74 10.47
C ALA A 89 0.74 19.17 11.29
N VAL A 90 1.74 18.55 10.62
CA VAL A 90 2.90 17.93 11.30
C VAL A 90 4.18 18.77 11.18
N ASN A 91 4.10 20.00 10.66
CA ASN A 91 5.25 20.84 10.32
C ASN A 91 6.29 20.08 9.47
N GLY A 92 5.78 19.25 8.54
CA GLY A 92 6.59 18.41 7.64
C GLY A 92 7.00 19.16 6.37
N ARG A 93 7.99 18.61 5.67
CA ARG A 93 8.51 19.19 4.42
C ARG A 93 8.21 18.27 3.25
N ILE A 94 7.45 18.79 2.28
CA ILE A 94 7.15 18.13 1.03
C ILE A 94 7.57 19.03 -0.14
N LYS A 95 8.22 18.44 -1.15
CA LYS A 95 8.58 19.11 -2.39
C LYS A 95 8.03 18.31 -3.56
N TYR A 96 7.26 18.96 -4.41
CA TYR A 96 6.65 18.32 -5.57
C TYR A 96 7.54 18.40 -6.80
N PHE A 97 7.56 17.30 -7.56
CA PHE A 97 8.28 17.16 -8.82
C PHE A 97 7.33 16.61 -9.88
N GLU A 98 7.35 17.24 -11.07
CA GLU A 98 6.63 16.72 -12.22
C GLU A 98 7.34 15.47 -12.73
N ALA A 99 6.63 14.34 -12.77
CA ALA A 99 7.17 13.08 -13.28
C ALA A 99 6.07 12.18 -13.83
N ASP A 100 6.36 11.51 -14.93
CA ASP A 100 5.48 10.51 -15.56
C ASP A 100 6.24 9.18 -15.72
N LEU A 101 5.56 8.07 -15.43
CA LEU A 101 6.14 6.72 -15.55
C LEU A 101 6.67 6.43 -16.97
N LEU A 102 6.03 7.00 -17.99
CA LEU A 102 6.37 6.73 -19.39
C LEU A 102 7.30 7.79 -19.99
N ALA A 103 7.60 8.87 -19.28
CA ALA A 103 8.54 9.89 -19.72
C ALA A 103 9.96 9.56 -19.21
N THR A 104 10.82 9.08 -20.09
CA THR A 104 12.19 8.67 -19.76
C THR A 104 12.95 9.77 -19.04
N GLY A 105 13.56 9.44 -17.91
CA GLY A 105 14.37 10.37 -17.10
C GLY A 105 13.58 11.36 -16.24
N SER A 106 12.24 11.35 -16.29
CA SER A 106 11.40 12.31 -15.55
C SER A 106 11.57 12.25 -14.04
N TYR A 107 12.14 11.18 -13.50
CA TYR A 107 12.38 11.00 -12.05
C TYR A 107 13.77 11.48 -11.59
N GLU A 108 14.69 11.82 -12.49
CA GLU A 108 16.08 12.13 -12.15
C GLU A 108 16.17 13.31 -11.18
N SER A 109 15.51 14.43 -11.48
CA SER A 109 15.50 15.61 -10.60
C SER A 109 14.84 15.36 -9.24
N ALA A 110 13.81 14.51 -9.20
CA ALA A 110 13.14 14.15 -7.96
C ALA A 110 14.02 13.26 -7.05
N MET A 111 15.00 12.54 -7.62
CA MET A 111 15.93 11.66 -6.88
C MET A 111 17.16 12.39 -6.32
N GLU A 112 17.40 13.64 -6.70
CA GLU A 112 18.57 14.37 -6.22
C GLU A 112 18.64 14.41 -4.70
N GLY A 113 19.74 13.89 -4.14
CA GLY A 113 19.99 13.82 -2.70
C GLY A 113 19.18 12.76 -1.95
N CYS A 114 18.25 12.03 -2.60
CA CYS A 114 17.48 10.99 -1.96
C CYS A 114 18.32 9.72 -1.74
N GLU A 115 18.22 9.12 -0.53
CA GLU A 115 18.82 7.79 -0.26
C GLU A 115 17.81 6.66 -0.42
N LEU A 116 16.51 6.93 -0.26
CA LEU A 116 15.44 5.96 -0.33
C LEU A 116 14.44 6.36 -1.42
N VAL A 117 13.95 5.37 -2.15
CA VAL A 117 12.90 5.52 -3.17
C VAL A 117 11.76 4.57 -2.84
N PHE A 118 10.57 5.12 -2.63
CA PHE A 118 9.33 4.38 -2.56
C PHE A 118 8.68 4.39 -3.95
N HIS A 119 8.85 3.31 -4.68
CA HIS A 119 8.26 3.17 -6.02
C HIS A 119 6.86 2.59 -5.92
N THR A 120 5.87 3.49 -5.78
CA THR A 120 4.45 3.14 -5.64
C THR A 120 3.66 3.39 -6.93
N ALA A 121 4.16 4.24 -7.82
CA ALA A 121 3.50 4.54 -9.09
C ALA A 121 3.41 3.27 -9.93
N SER A 122 2.20 2.94 -10.35
CA SER A 122 1.92 1.84 -11.27
C SER A 122 0.67 2.18 -12.08
N PRO A 123 0.63 1.90 -13.38
CA PRO A 123 -0.61 1.97 -14.12
C PRO A 123 -1.57 0.91 -13.57
N PHE A 124 -2.81 1.30 -13.35
CA PHE A 124 -3.85 0.38 -12.94
C PHE A 124 -5.08 0.59 -13.81
N PHE A 125 -5.38 -0.39 -14.63
CA PHE A 125 -6.59 -0.45 -15.45
C PHE A 125 -7.20 -1.84 -15.29
N LEU A 126 -8.49 -1.90 -14.93
CA LEU A 126 -9.25 -3.17 -14.85
C LEU A 126 -9.83 -3.56 -16.22
N ASP A 127 -10.20 -2.55 -17.04
CA ASP A 127 -10.84 -2.73 -18.33
C ASP A 127 -9.90 -2.21 -19.44
N SER A 128 -9.03 -3.08 -19.91
CA SER A 128 -8.11 -2.76 -21.00
C SER A 128 -8.57 -3.40 -22.31
N LYS A 129 -8.62 -2.59 -23.38
CA LYS A 129 -8.92 -3.09 -24.74
C LYS A 129 -7.67 -3.68 -25.42
N ASP A 130 -6.49 -3.15 -25.08
CA ASP A 130 -5.20 -3.65 -25.53
C ASP A 130 -4.30 -3.86 -24.30
N PRO A 131 -4.38 -5.02 -23.63
CA PRO A 131 -3.63 -5.28 -22.39
C PRO A 131 -2.12 -5.12 -22.53
N GLN A 132 -1.57 -5.36 -23.73
CA GLN A 132 -0.15 -5.16 -23.95
C GLN A 132 0.22 -3.68 -23.82
N LYS A 133 -0.46 -2.79 -24.57
CA LYS A 133 -0.13 -1.37 -24.61
C LYS A 133 -0.63 -0.57 -23.41
N GLU A 134 -1.77 -0.98 -22.83
CA GLU A 134 -2.42 -0.20 -21.78
C GLU A 134 -2.03 -0.64 -20.37
N LEU A 135 -1.53 -1.88 -20.19
CA LEU A 135 -1.25 -2.44 -18.89
C LEU A 135 0.18 -2.99 -18.78
N ILE A 136 0.60 -3.90 -19.68
CA ILE A 136 1.87 -4.62 -19.56
C ILE A 136 3.05 -3.70 -19.87
N ASP A 137 3.05 -3.06 -21.03
CA ASP A 137 4.14 -2.16 -21.45
C ASP A 137 4.29 -0.98 -20.49
N PRO A 138 3.22 -0.30 -20.05
CA PRO A 138 3.33 0.75 -19.04
C PRO A 138 3.86 0.28 -17.69
N ALA A 139 3.46 -0.91 -17.21
CA ALA A 139 3.97 -1.45 -15.95
C ALA A 139 5.47 -1.78 -16.04
N LEU A 140 5.89 -2.41 -17.13
CA LEU A 140 7.27 -2.81 -17.36
C LEU A 140 8.18 -1.59 -17.62
N ASN A 141 7.78 -0.72 -18.56
CA ASN A 141 8.56 0.46 -18.93
C ASN A 141 8.59 1.51 -17.82
N GLY A 142 7.49 1.66 -17.07
CA GLY A 142 7.44 2.51 -15.89
C GLY A 142 8.42 2.05 -14.80
N THR A 143 8.47 0.75 -14.52
CA THR A 143 9.44 0.17 -13.60
C THR A 143 10.88 0.42 -14.07
N ARG A 144 11.17 0.18 -15.36
CA ARG A 144 12.49 0.46 -15.96
C ARG A 144 12.86 1.93 -15.82
N ASN A 145 11.97 2.85 -16.20
CA ASN A 145 12.25 4.30 -16.15
C ASN A 145 12.63 4.78 -14.74
N VAL A 146 11.88 4.34 -13.72
CA VAL A 146 12.21 4.67 -12.32
C VAL A 146 13.55 4.07 -11.91
N LEU A 147 13.81 2.80 -12.20
CA LEU A 147 15.05 2.12 -11.80
C LEU A 147 16.26 2.56 -12.63
N ASP A 148 16.09 2.99 -13.87
CA ASP A 148 17.15 3.63 -14.66
C ASP A 148 17.53 4.99 -14.04
N SER A 149 16.56 5.76 -13.56
CA SER A 149 16.82 6.98 -12.82
C SER A 149 17.55 6.69 -11.48
N VAL A 150 17.20 5.60 -10.77
CA VAL A 150 17.94 5.09 -9.61
C VAL A 150 19.39 4.75 -9.99
N ASN A 151 19.60 4.07 -11.12
CA ASN A 151 20.93 3.71 -11.61
C ASN A 151 21.80 4.94 -11.97
N LYS A 152 21.18 6.02 -12.41
CA LYS A 152 21.87 7.29 -12.68
C LYS A 152 22.14 8.08 -11.41
N SER A 153 21.30 7.94 -10.38
CA SER A 153 21.47 8.62 -9.10
C SER A 153 22.67 8.05 -8.32
N GLY A 154 23.58 8.92 -7.89
CA GLY A 154 24.69 8.55 -7.00
C GLY A 154 24.30 8.42 -5.53
N SER A 155 23.13 8.89 -5.12
CA SER A 155 22.70 8.99 -3.72
C SER A 155 21.79 7.85 -3.25
N VAL A 156 21.01 7.23 -4.13
CA VAL A 156 20.04 6.19 -3.76
C VAL A 156 20.74 4.92 -3.28
N LYS A 157 20.33 4.43 -2.11
CA LYS A 157 20.86 3.23 -1.44
C LYS A 157 19.84 2.09 -1.41
N ARG A 158 18.54 2.40 -1.44
CA ARG A 158 17.48 1.40 -1.35
C ARG A 158 16.23 1.83 -2.08
N VAL A 159 15.60 0.87 -2.73
CA VAL A 159 14.29 0.99 -3.38
C VAL A 159 13.28 0.08 -2.69
N ILE A 160 12.14 0.63 -2.29
CA ILE A 160 10.98 -0.12 -1.82
C ILE A 160 9.95 -0.14 -2.94
N LEU A 161 9.77 -1.30 -3.54
CA LEU A 161 8.84 -1.50 -4.66
C LEU A 161 7.47 -1.91 -4.14
N THR A 162 6.44 -1.19 -4.50
CA THR A 162 5.05 -1.66 -4.35
C THR A 162 4.72 -2.63 -5.47
N SER A 163 4.88 -3.91 -5.20
CA SER A 163 4.40 -4.99 -6.06
C SER A 163 2.96 -5.39 -5.67
N SER A 164 2.64 -6.65 -5.70
CA SER A 164 1.33 -7.20 -5.32
C SER A 164 1.46 -8.71 -5.10
N VAL A 165 0.56 -9.33 -4.32
CA VAL A 165 0.39 -10.79 -4.34
C VAL A 165 0.04 -11.31 -5.74
N ALA A 166 -0.43 -10.46 -6.64
CA ALA A 166 -0.63 -10.77 -8.06
C ALA A 166 0.65 -11.23 -8.79
N ALA A 167 1.84 -10.90 -8.26
CA ALA A 167 3.11 -11.43 -8.76
C ALA A 167 3.45 -12.81 -8.16
N ILE A 168 2.69 -13.29 -7.19
CA ILE A 168 2.87 -14.57 -6.49
C ILE A 168 1.94 -15.64 -7.06
N TYR A 169 0.67 -15.31 -7.28
CA TYR A 169 -0.35 -16.21 -7.80
C TYR A 169 -1.06 -15.62 -9.03
N GLY A 170 -1.60 -16.48 -9.87
CA GLY A 170 -2.40 -16.07 -11.05
C GLY A 170 -3.91 -16.16 -10.80
N ASP A 171 -4.37 -17.33 -10.42
CA ASP A 171 -5.77 -17.61 -10.09
C ASP A 171 -5.87 -18.39 -8.78
N THR A 172 -7.01 -18.30 -8.09
CA THR A 172 -7.21 -18.93 -6.78
C THR A 172 -7.07 -20.48 -6.84
N ILE A 173 -7.43 -21.09 -7.96
CA ILE A 173 -7.30 -22.54 -8.18
C ILE A 173 -5.84 -23.02 -8.12
N ASP A 174 -4.87 -22.14 -8.34
CA ASP A 174 -3.43 -22.49 -8.32
C ASP A 174 -2.99 -23.00 -6.94
N ALA A 175 -3.72 -22.60 -5.87
CA ALA A 175 -3.50 -23.13 -4.52
C ALA A 175 -3.63 -24.67 -4.42
N ARG A 176 -4.36 -25.32 -5.33
CA ARG A 176 -4.49 -26.79 -5.36
C ARG A 176 -3.19 -27.51 -5.72
N GLY A 177 -2.26 -26.82 -6.36
CA GLY A 177 -0.91 -27.33 -6.66
C GLY A 177 0.07 -27.19 -5.50
N ILE A 178 -0.33 -26.60 -4.38
CA ILE A 178 0.46 -26.33 -3.19
C ILE A 178 -0.01 -27.28 -2.08
N GLU A 179 0.88 -28.06 -1.49
CA GLU A 179 0.54 -29.03 -0.44
C GLU A 179 -0.16 -28.38 0.75
N SER A 180 0.32 -27.21 1.21
CA SER A 180 -0.29 -26.43 2.29
C SER A 180 -1.55 -25.66 1.87
N GLY A 181 -1.79 -25.48 0.56
CA GLY A 181 -2.84 -24.59 0.02
C GLY A 181 -2.59 -23.11 0.31
N VAL A 182 -1.40 -22.71 0.76
CA VAL A 182 -1.05 -21.35 1.18
C VAL A 182 0.11 -20.84 0.34
N PHE A 183 -0.04 -19.64 -0.23
CA PHE A 183 1.02 -18.99 -1.01
C PHE A 183 2.01 -18.27 -0.08
N ASP A 184 3.30 -18.32 -0.42
CA ASP A 184 4.39 -17.63 0.28
C ASP A 184 5.28 -16.80 -0.66
N GLU A 185 6.25 -16.08 -0.10
CA GLU A 185 7.13 -15.16 -0.82
C GLU A 185 8.10 -15.85 -1.80
N SER A 186 8.32 -17.15 -1.69
CA SER A 186 9.19 -17.92 -2.61
C SER A 186 8.52 -18.15 -3.97
N MET A 187 7.19 -18.10 -4.01
CA MET A 187 6.40 -18.44 -5.17
C MET A 187 6.29 -17.29 -6.17
N TRP A 188 6.16 -17.67 -7.43
CA TRP A 188 5.92 -16.76 -8.53
C TRP A 188 4.68 -17.16 -9.30
N ASN A 189 3.92 -16.16 -9.71
CA ASN A 189 2.82 -16.37 -10.64
C ASN A 189 3.33 -16.93 -11.97
N THR A 190 2.87 -18.11 -12.33
CA THR A 190 3.22 -18.82 -13.56
C THR A 190 2.01 -19.12 -14.45
N SER A 191 0.80 -18.92 -13.96
CA SER A 191 -0.44 -19.28 -14.66
C SER A 191 -1.07 -18.11 -15.43
N SER A 192 -0.73 -16.87 -15.10
CA SER A 192 -1.24 -15.69 -15.82
C SER A 192 -0.49 -15.43 -17.12
N ASN A 193 -1.20 -14.84 -18.06
CA ASN A 193 -0.66 -14.42 -19.35
C ASN A 193 -1.50 -13.28 -19.94
N ILE A 194 -1.14 -12.79 -21.13
CA ILE A 194 -1.82 -11.68 -21.79
C ILE A 194 -3.31 -11.91 -22.05
N LYS A 195 -3.77 -13.15 -22.14
CA LYS A 195 -5.19 -13.52 -22.36
C LYS A 195 -5.94 -13.83 -21.08
N GLN A 196 -5.23 -14.02 -19.97
CA GLN A 196 -5.79 -14.44 -18.69
C GLN A 196 -5.10 -13.75 -17.53
N SER A 197 -5.89 -13.13 -16.65
CA SER A 197 -5.40 -12.44 -15.44
C SER A 197 -4.30 -11.42 -15.77
N GLN A 198 -4.58 -10.54 -16.77
CA GLN A 198 -3.59 -9.62 -17.36
C GLN A 198 -2.93 -8.72 -16.32
N TYR A 199 -3.71 -8.26 -15.32
CA TYR A 199 -3.16 -7.49 -14.21
C TYR A 199 -2.11 -8.27 -13.43
N ASN A 200 -2.41 -9.53 -13.07
CA ASN A 200 -1.47 -10.39 -12.35
C ASN A 200 -0.21 -10.63 -13.21
N TYR A 201 -0.39 -10.83 -14.51
CA TYR A 201 0.72 -10.97 -15.45
C TYR A 201 1.59 -9.72 -15.52
N SER A 202 0.99 -8.53 -15.61
CA SER A 202 1.74 -7.26 -15.66
C SER A 202 2.56 -7.03 -14.39
N LYS A 203 1.98 -7.32 -13.20
CA LYS A 203 2.67 -7.23 -11.91
C LYS A 203 3.83 -8.21 -11.80
N THR A 204 3.63 -9.43 -12.30
CA THR A 204 4.70 -10.45 -12.34
C THR A 204 5.88 -10.00 -13.18
N LEU A 205 5.62 -9.47 -14.37
CA LEU A 205 6.68 -9.00 -15.27
C LEU A 205 7.41 -7.78 -14.70
N ALA A 206 6.68 -6.81 -14.15
CA ALA A 206 7.26 -5.61 -13.56
C ALA A 206 8.16 -5.94 -12.36
N GLU A 207 7.72 -6.83 -11.46
CA GLU A 207 8.52 -7.23 -10.30
C GLU A 207 9.76 -8.03 -10.71
N LYS A 208 9.63 -9.00 -11.64
CA LYS A 208 10.76 -9.76 -12.18
C LYS A 208 11.80 -8.85 -12.85
N GLU A 209 11.34 -7.82 -13.59
CA GLU A 209 12.26 -6.85 -14.20
C GLU A 209 12.99 -6.02 -13.14
N ALA A 210 12.30 -5.62 -12.06
CA ALA A 210 12.94 -4.89 -10.97
C ALA A 210 14.04 -5.73 -10.30
N TRP A 211 13.81 -7.00 -10.03
CA TRP A 211 14.82 -7.91 -9.51
C TRP A 211 15.99 -8.09 -10.47
N LYS A 212 15.72 -8.32 -11.76
CA LYS A 212 16.75 -8.43 -12.81
C LYS A 212 17.63 -7.18 -12.90
N MET A 213 17.06 -5.98 -12.71
CA MET A 213 17.83 -4.73 -12.70
C MET A 213 18.65 -4.59 -11.41
N ASN A 214 18.10 -5.01 -10.27
CA ASN A 214 18.82 -5.02 -9.00
C ASN A 214 20.02 -5.98 -9.01
N GLU A 215 19.87 -7.16 -9.59
CA GLU A 215 20.94 -8.16 -9.67
C GLU A 215 22.16 -7.74 -10.51
N LYS A 216 21.99 -6.77 -11.41
CA LYS A 216 23.06 -6.27 -12.28
C LYS A 216 23.98 -5.23 -11.62
N GLN A 217 23.73 -4.87 -10.38
CA GLN A 217 24.46 -3.82 -9.68
C GLN A 217 24.51 -4.11 -8.16
N SER A 218 25.36 -3.38 -7.43
CA SER A 218 25.56 -3.53 -5.97
C SER A 218 25.44 -2.23 -5.18
N ARG A 219 25.01 -1.13 -5.83
CA ARG A 219 24.98 0.21 -5.20
C ARG A 219 23.73 0.45 -4.37
N TRP A 220 22.60 -0.17 -4.74
CA TRP A 220 21.33 -0.05 -4.04
C TRP A 220 20.69 -1.42 -3.87
N SER A 221 19.91 -1.56 -2.82
CA SER A 221 19.15 -2.78 -2.53
C SER A 221 17.67 -2.62 -2.89
N LEU A 222 17.01 -3.71 -3.26
CA LEU A 222 15.59 -3.79 -3.54
C LEU A 222 14.87 -4.54 -2.42
N VAL A 223 13.72 -4.02 -1.99
CA VAL A 223 12.73 -4.75 -1.19
C VAL A 223 11.38 -4.62 -1.89
N ALA A 224 10.71 -5.75 -2.14
CA ALA A 224 9.39 -5.76 -2.73
C ALA A 224 8.33 -5.99 -1.65
N ILE A 225 7.37 -5.10 -1.58
CA ILE A 225 6.16 -5.25 -0.77
C ILE A 225 5.06 -5.78 -1.68
N ASN A 226 4.48 -6.92 -1.31
CA ASN A 226 3.44 -7.62 -2.06
C ASN A 226 2.11 -7.56 -1.28
N PRO A 227 1.36 -6.45 -1.35
CA PRO A 227 0.07 -6.36 -0.69
C PRO A 227 -0.96 -7.29 -1.33
N SER A 228 -1.84 -7.83 -0.50
CA SER A 228 -3.13 -8.38 -0.94
C SER A 228 -4.11 -7.26 -1.31
N LEU A 229 -5.41 -7.55 -1.46
CA LEU A 229 -6.39 -6.50 -1.75
C LEU A 229 -6.38 -5.45 -0.63
N VAL A 230 -6.06 -4.22 -0.98
CA VAL A 230 -5.89 -3.14 0.01
C VAL A 230 -7.22 -2.45 0.25
N PHE A 231 -7.75 -2.52 1.48
CA PHE A 231 -8.92 -1.77 1.93
C PHE A 231 -8.52 -0.76 3.02
N GLY A 232 -9.46 0.08 3.41
CA GLY A 232 -9.28 1.06 4.48
C GLY A 232 -9.50 2.50 4.03
N PRO A 233 -9.53 3.45 4.97
CA PRO A 233 -9.84 4.85 4.68
C PRO A 233 -8.79 5.50 3.78
N ALA A 234 -9.24 6.35 2.86
CA ALA A 234 -8.39 7.12 1.97
C ALA A 234 -8.12 8.52 2.53
N LEU A 235 -6.91 9.05 2.35
CA LEU A 235 -6.62 10.44 2.71
C LEU A 235 -7.22 11.43 1.70
N ASN A 236 -7.57 10.94 0.50
CA ASN A 236 -8.41 11.64 -0.47
C ASN A 236 -9.43 10.66 -1.04
N ILE A 237 -10.60 10.57 -0.42
CA ILE A 237 -11.67 9.65 -0.82
C ILE A 237 -12.32 10.03 -2.16
N HIS A 238 -12.19 11.29 -2.59
CA HIS A 238 -12.75 11.75 -3.87
C HIS A 238 -11.92 11.31 -5.08
N SER A 239 -10.68 10.85 -4.88
CA SER A 239 -9.90 10.22 -5.94
C SER A 239 -10.48 8.87 -6.33
N ASP A 240 -10.18 8.43 -7.56
CA ASP A 240 -10.61 7.13 -8.06
C ASP A 240 -9.55 6.06 -7.77
N PHE A 241 -9.96 4.97 -7.14
CA PHE A 241 -9.13 3.80 -6.85
C PHE A 241 -9.98 2.53 -6.72
N SER A 242 -9.38 1.39 -7.01
CA SER A 242 -10.09 0.10 -7.15
C SER A 242 -10.89 -0.31 -5.93
N SER A 243 -10.31 -0.16 -4.74
CA SER A 243 -10.96 -0.55 -3.50
C SER A 243 -12.23 0.26 -3.23
N LYS A 244 -12.25 1.54 -3.63
CA LYS A 244 -13.45 2.38 -3.60
C LYS A 244 -14.54 1.81 -4.50
N ARG A 245 -14.19 1.43 -5.74
CA ARG A 245 -15.16 0.83 -6.69
C ARG A 245 -15.74 -0.46 -6.15
N ILE A 246 -14.91 -1.35 -5.55
CA ILE A 246 -15.37 -2.60 -4.94
C ILE A 246 -16.31 -2.32 -3.76
N MET A 247 -15.97 -1.38 -2.87
CA MET A 247 -16.83 -1.02 -1.75
C MET A 247 -18.17 -0.43 -2.23
N MET A 248 -18.15 0.40 -3.27
CA MET A 248 -19.37 0.93 -3.91
C MET A 248 -20.24 -0.18 -4.45
N GLN A 249 -19.69 -1.18 -5.15
CA GLN A 249 -20.46 -2.33 -5.66
C GLN A 249 -21.06 -3.17 -4.55
N LEU A 250 -20.45 -3.21 -3.37
CA LEU A 250 -20.97 -3.94 -2.22
C LEU A 250 -22.17 -3.23 -1.56
N CYS A 251 -22.28 -1.90 -1.69
CA CYS A 251 -23.30 -1.11 -0.98
C CYS A 251 -24.39 -0.51 -1.87
N ASN A 252 -24.17 -0.37 -3.19
CA ASN A 252 -25.14 0.23 -4.12
C ASN A 252 -26.25 -0.71 -4.57
N GLY A 253 -26.19 -2.00 -4.19
CA GLY A 253 -27.17 -3.01 -4.53
C GLY A 253 -26.84 -3.88 -5.75
N ASP A 254 -25.67 -3.72 -6.38
CA ASP A 254 -25.25 -4.58 -7.49
C ASP A 254 -25.21 -6.05 -7.09
N MET A 255 -24.88 -6.33 -5.82
CA MET A 255 -24.79 -7.67 -5.24
C MET A 255 -25.98 -8.06 -4.35
N ARG A 256 -27.11 -7.31 -4.38
CA ARG A 256 -28.29 -7.59 -3.52
C ARG A 256 -28.94 -8.95 -3.79
N TRP A 257 -28.82 -9.45 -5.02
CA TRP A 257 -29.39 -10.74 -5.46
C TRP A 257 -28.43 -11.91 -5.25
N GLY A 258 -27.31 -11.67 -4.61
CA GLY A 258 -26.30 -12.66 -4.29
C GLY A 258 -24.91 -12.28 -4.80
N THR A 259 -23.91 -12.65 -4.02
CA THR A 259 -22.49 -12.45 -4.37
C THR A 259 -21.86 -13.77 -4.81
N PRO A 260 -20.93 -13.76 -5.78
CA PRO A 260 -20.15 -14.96 -6.06
C PRO A 260 -19.36 -15.40 -4.83
N ASP A 261 -19.11 -16.70 -4.71
CA ASP A 261 -18.25 -17.25 -3.66
C ASP A 261 -16.78 -16.98 -3.99
N LEU A 262 -16.40 -15.70 -3.96
CA LEU A 262 -15.04 -15.22 -4.16
C LEU A 262 -14.41 -14.90 -2.81
N THR A 263 -13.27 -15.52 -2.55
CA THR A 263 -12.42 -15.22 -1.39
C THR A 263 -11.26 -14.33 -1.83
N TYR A 264 -11.10 -13.20 -1.12
CA TYR A 264 -9.96 -12.31 -1.28
C TYR A 264 -9.14 -12.30 0.00
N ALA A 265 -7.84 -12.32 -0.15
CA ALA A 265 -6.95 -11.91 0.92
C ALA A 265 -6.95 -10.38 0.96
N VAL A 266 -7.08 -9.80 2.15
CA VAL A 266 -7.26 -8.35 2.34
C VAL A 266 -6.29 -7.83 3.40
N THR A 267 -5.88 -6.59 3.24
CA THR A 267 -5.05 -5.87 4.21
C THR A 267 -5.48 -4.40 4.31
N ASP A 268 -5.17 -3.77 5.44
CA ASP A 268 -5.43 -2.34 5.62
C ASP A 268 -4.36 -1.50 4.92
N VAL A 269 -4.77 -0.40 4.29
CA VAL A 269 -3.85 0.55 3.62
C VAL A 269 -2.82 1.14 4.59
N ARG A 270 -3.21 1.32 5.86
CA ARG A 270 -2.34 1.82 6.93
C ARG A 270 -1.23 0.80 7.25
N ASP A 271 -1.57 -0.49 7.29
CA ASP A 271 -0.59 -1.58 7.49
C ASP A 271 0.38 -1.68 6.32
N VAL A 272 -0.13 -1.55 5.08
CA VAL A 272 0.73 -1.54 3.89
C VAL A 272 1.71 -0.37 3.93
N ALA A 273 1.25 0.83 4.28
CA ALA A 273 2.13 2.00 4.41
C ALA A 273 3.19 1.81 5.51
N ILE A 274 2.79 1.26 6.67
CA ILE A 274 3.70 0.92 7.77
C ILE A 274 4.75 -0.09 7.31
N ALA A 275 4.36 -1.13 6.57
CA ALA A 275 5.29 -2.14 6.04
C ALA A 275 6.33 -1.52 5.11
N HIS A 276 5.92 -0.62 4.20
CA HIS A 276 6.84 0.11 3.32
C HIS A 276 7.86 0.91 4.14
N ILE A 277 7.39 1.66 5.13
CA ILE A 277 8.27 2.50 5.97
C ILE A 277 9.22 1.63 6.80
N LYS A 278 8.72 0.55 7.44
CA LYS A 278 9.57 -0.37 8.20
C LYS A 278 10.63 -1.01 7.33
N ALA A 279 10.26 -1.52 6.14
CA ALA A 279 11.20 -2.12 5.20
C ALA A 279 12.25 -1.11 4.66
N ALA A 280 11.90 0.17 4.56
CA ALA A 280 12.83 1.20 4.11
C ALA A 280 13.93 1.50 5.13
N PHE A 281 13.59 1.53 6.41
CA PHE A 281 14.50 1.93 7.49
C PHE A 281 15.13 0.75 8.25
N ASP A 282 14.67 -0.48 8.02
CA ASP A 282 15.32 -1.67 8.56
C ASP A 282 16.37 -2.19 7.56
N ASN A 283 17.64 -2.07 7.93
CA ASN A 283 18.75 -2.55 7.09
C ASN A 283 18.78 -4.07 6.90
N LYS A 284 18.04 -4.84 7.74
CA LYS A 284 17.92 -6.30 7.63
C LYS A 284 16.81 -6.71 6.66
N ALA A 285 15.87 -5.80 6.37
CA ALA A 285 14.78 -6.09 5.46
C ALA A 285 15.31 -6.40 4.05
N SER A 286 14.91 -7.54 3.49
CA SER A 286 15.37 -8.00 2.18
C SER A 286 14.37 -8.91 1.49
N GLY A 287 14.42 -8.96 0.17
CA GLY A 287 13.57 -9.82 -0.64
C GLY A 287 12.12 -9.32 -0.70
N ARG A 288 11.18 -10.25 -0.73
CA ARG A 288 9.75 -10.02 -0.88
C ARG A 288 9.07 -10.10 0.47
N TYR A 289 8.00 -9.32 0.68
CA TYR A 289 7.16 -9.39 1.88
C TYR A 289 5.68 -9.38 1.49
N ILE A 290 4.98 -10.46 1.78
CA ILE A 290 3.52 -10.53 1.69
C ILE A 290 2.92 -9.69 2.82
N ILE A 291 2.09 -8.71 2.44
CA ILE A 291 1.32 -7.90 3.37
C ILE A 291 -0.16 -8.24 3.21
N SER A 292 -0.61 -9.13 4.07
CA SER A 292 -1.98 -9.65 4.06
C SER A 292 -2.45 -9.90 5.49
N SER A 293 -3.58 -9.29 5.88
CA SER A 293 -4.14 -9.48 7.23
C SER A 293 -4.86 -10.81 7.35
N SER A 294 -5.86 -11.03 6.50
CA SER A 294 -6.66 -12.25 6.47
C SER A 294 -7.42 -12.42 5.16
N SER A 295 -8.01 -13.59 4.97
CA SER A 295 -8.87 -13.88 3.82
C SER A 295 -10.34 -13.77 4.20
N ILE A 296 -11.15 -13.16 3.33
CA ILE A 296 -12.57 -12.92 3.54
C ILE A 296 -13.32 -13.01 2.21
N ASN A 297 -14.57 -13.49 2.23
CA ASN A 297 -15.44 -13.45 1.06
C ASN A 297 -16.40 -12.25 1.11
N PHE A 298 -16.97 -11.89 -0.02
CA PHE A 298 -17.87 -10.74 -0.13
C PHE A 298 -19.12 -10.83 0.74
N LEU A 299 -19.67 -12.03 0.96
CA LEU A 299 -20.80 -12.21 1.86
C LEU A 299 -20.45 -11.87 3.31
N ASP A 300 -19.26 -12.27 3.77
CA ASP A 300 -18.83 -11.97 5.13
C ASP A 300 -18.49 -10.48 5.32
N ILE A 301 -17.98 -9.81 4.27
CA ILE A 301 -17.90 -8.33 4.24
C ILE A 301 -19.32 -7.74 4.41
N GLY A 302 -20.30 -8.23 3.65
CA GLY A 302 -21.69 -7.81 3.77
C GLY A 302 -22.26 -7.99 5.17
N LYS A 303 -21.99 -9.13 5.83
CA LYS A 303 -22.43 -9.38 7.21
C LYS A 303 -21.82 -8.40 8.21
N ILE A 304 -20.52 -8.08 8.05
CA ILE A 304 -19.84 -7.07 8.89
C ILE A 304 -20.50 -5.70 8.71
N LEU A 305 -20.79 -5.32 7.48
CA LEU A 305 -21.42 -4.03 7.16
C LEU A 305 -22.86 -3.96 7.69
N ILE A 306 -23.67 -5.02 7.51
CA ILE A 306 -25.03 -5.11 8.05
C ILE A 306 -25.04 -4.99 9.58
N LYS A 307 -24.11 -5.67 10.25
CA LYS A 307 -23.99 -5.62 11.72
C LYS A 307 -23.72 -4.21 12.25
N ASN A 308 -22.93 -3.40 11.54
CA ASN A 308 -22.50 -2.10 12.00
C ASN A 308 -23.36 -0.93 11.48
N PHE A 309 -23.95 -1.06 10.28
CA PHE A 309 -24.68 0.01 9.60
C PHE A 309 -26.16 -0.32 9.34
N GLY A 310 -26.60 -1.51 9.76
CA GLY A 310 -27.98 -1.94 9.60
C GLY A 310 -28.35 -2.26 8.15
N SER A 311 -29.64 -2.16 7.83
CA SER A 311 -30.20 -2.49 6.51
C SER A 311 -30.51 -1.27 5.64
N ALA A 312 -30.02 -0.09 6.01
CA ALA A 312 -30.21 1.14 5.22
C ALA A 312 -29.55 1.06 3.84
N TYR A 313 -28.52 0.24 3.71
CA TYR A 313 -27.76 0.01 2.48
C TYR A 313 -28.03 -1.38 1.91
N HIS A 314 -27.78 -1.55 0.60
CA HIS A 314 -28.11 -2.78 -0.13
C HIS A 314 -26.96 -3.80 -0.12
N PHE A 315 -26.45 -4.13 1.05
CA PHE A 315 -25.36 -5.11 1.20
C PHE A 315 -25.78 -6.54 0.78
N PRO A 316 -24.84 -7.37 0.31
CA PRO A 316 -25.08 -8.75 -0.05
C PRO A 316 -25.50 -9.59 1.17
N LYS A 317 -26.55 -10.43 1.01
CA LYS A 317 -27.13 -11.26 2.10
C LYS A 317 -26.96 -12.75 1.89
N PHE A 318 -26.63 -13.20 0.70
CA PHE A 318 -26.45 -14.61 0.36
C PHE A 318 -25.47 -14.82 -0.79
N LYS A 319 -24.96 -16.05 -0.92
CA LYS A 319 -24.08 -16.45 -2.03
C LYS A 319 -24.92 -16.90 -3.22
N ALA A 320 -24.59 -16.44 -4.41
CA ALA A 320 -25.11 -16.97 -5.64
C ALA A 320 -24.49 -18.34 -5.95
N PRO A 321 -25.27 -19.36 -6.39
CA PRO A 321 -24.72 -20.62 -6.85
C PRO A 321 -23.71 -20.40 -7.99
N LYS A 322 -22.56 -21.08 -7.95
CA LYS A 322 -21.50 -20.93 -8.95
C LYS A 322 -22.01 -21.07 -10.38
N ILE A 323 -22.91 -22.05 -10.63
CA ILE A 323 -23.44 -22.32 -11.96
C ILE A 323 -24.30 -21.15 -12.47
N LEU A 324 -25.10 -20.54 -11.59
CA LEU A 324 -25.89 -19.36 -11.94
C LEU A 324 -24.98 -18.18 -12.25
N PHE A 325 -23.98 -17.93 -11.41
CA PHE A 325 -23.02 -16.86 -11.65
C PHE A 325 -22.24 -17.10 -12.95
N TRP A 326 -21.83 -18.34 -13.25
CA TRP A 326 -21.16 -18.71 -14.49
C TRP A 326 -22.00 -18.39 -15.74
N LEU A 327 -23.33 -18.63 -15.68
CA LEU A 327 -24.25 -18.33 -16.78
C LEU A 327 -24.36 -16.82 -17.04
N ILE A 328 -24.51 -16.01 -15.97
CA ILE A 328 -24.75 -14.57 -16.10
C ILE A 328 -23.49 -13.72 -16.12
N ALA A 329 -22.33 -14.24 -15.73
CA ALA A 329 -21.06 -13.52 -15.64
C ALA A 329 -20.70 -12.69 -16.90
N PRO A 330 -20.91 -13.19 -18.14
CA PRO A 330 -20.63 -12.39 -19.33
C PRO A 330 -21.48 -11.12 -19.45
N LEU A 331 -22.67 -11.07 -18.87
CA LEU A 331 -23.54 -9.88 -18.86
C LEU A 331 -22.94 -8.75 -17.98
N PHE A 332 -22.06 -9.12 -17.05
CA PHE A 332 -21.34 -8.21 -16.16
C PHE A 332 -19.87 -8.01 -16.58
N GLY A 333 -19.51 -8.38 -17.82
CA GLY A 333 -18.13 -8.29 -18.31
C GLY A 333 -17.15 -9.30 -17.69
N VAL A 334 -17.63 -10.27 -16.92
CA VAL A 334 -16.79 -11.30 -16.27
C VAL A 334 -16.64 -12.51 -17.17
N ASN A 335 -15.40 -12.90 -17.45
CA ASN A 335 -15.11 -14.08 -18.26
C ASN A 335 -15.47 -15.37 -17.50
N ARG A 336 -16.12 -16.32 -18.15
CA ARG A 336 -16.44 -17.65 -17.59
C ARG A 336 -15.21 -18.40 -17.10
N ASN A 337 -14.07 -18.22 -17.76
CA ASN A 337 -12.82 -18.83 -17.33
C ASN A 337 -12.38 -18.29 -15.95
N PHE A 338 -12.54 -17.00 -15.71
CA PHE A 338 -12.33 -16.40 -14.38
C PHE A 338 -13.21 -17.07 -13.32
N VAL A 339 -14.49 -17.28 -13.61
CA VAL A 339 -15.43 -17.96 -12.69
C VAL A 339 -14.97 -19.38 -12.38
N ASN A 340 -14.56 -20.13 -13.40
CA ASN A 340 -14.09 -21.51 -13.23
C ASN A 340 -12.85 -21.58 -12.33
N ARG A 341 -11.94 -20.62 -12.43
CA ARG A 341 -10.64 -20.64 -11.77
C ARG A 341 -10.59 -19.93 -10.42
N ASN A 342 -11.58 -19.06 -10.14
CA ASN A 342 -11.53 -18.23 -8.94
C ASN A 342 -12.73 -18.39 -8.00
N VAL A 343 -13.93 -18.76 -8.50
CA VAL A 343 -15.11 -18.87 -7.66
C VAL A 343 -15.18 -20.23 -6.97
N GLY A 344 -15.40 -20.21 -5.65
CA GLY A 344 -15.50 -21.41 -4.81
C GLY A 344 -14.16 -22.02 -4.41
N TYR A 345 -13.08 -21.26 -4.49
CA TYR A 345 -11.76 -21.68 -4.01
C TYR A 345 -11.28 -20.74 -2.89
N PRO A 346 -10.70 -21.29 -1.81
CA PRO A 346 -10.07 -20.48 -0.78
C PRO A 346 -8.77 -19.85 -1.31
N LEU A 347 -8.41 -18.69 -0.74
CA LEU A 347 -7.18 -17.97 -1.06
C LEU A 347 -6.48 -17.58 0.23
N TYR A 348 -5.31 -18.15 0.51
CA TYR A 348 -4.53 -17.89 1.70
C TYR A 348 -3.09 -17.53 1.37
N PHE A 349 -2.54 -16.59 2.14
CA PHE A 349 -1.14 -16.18 2.06
C PHE A 349 -0.47 -16.32 3.42
N ASP A 350 0.77 -16.76 3.44
CA ASP A 350 1.61 -16.73 4.63
C ASP A 350 2.15 -15.31 4.85
N ASN A 351 1.83 -14.72 5.97
CA ASN A 351 2.32 -13.41 6.39
C ASN A 351 3.33 -13.49 7.55
N SER A 352 3.83 -14.67 7.86
CA SER A 352 4.72 -14.93 9.00
C SER A 352 6.04 -14.16 8.86
N LYS A 353 6.57 -14.04 7.64
CA LYS A 353 7.80 -13.29 7.38
C LYS A 353 7.64 -11.81 7.72
N SER A 354 6.56 -11.17 7.28
CA SER A 354 6.33 -9.75 7.58
C SER A 354 6.08 -9.50 9.08
N LYS A 355 5.42 -10.42 9.78
CA LYS A 355 5.27 -10.37 11.23
C LYS A 355 6.62 -10.51 11.95
N LYS A 356 7.43 -11.49 11.55
CA LYS A 356 8.70 -11.80 12.21
C LYS A 356 9.78 -10.77 11.94
N GLU A 357 9.96 -10.37 10.68
CA GLU A 357 11.09 -9.54 10.28
C GLU A 357 10.75 -8.04 10.33
N LEU A 358 9.54 -7.63 9.91
CA LEU A 358 9.10 -6.24 9.96
C LEU A 358 8.32 -5.91 11.24
N GLY A 359 8.06 -6.89 12.13
CA GLY A 359 7.26 -6.68 13.33
C GLY A 359 5.86 -6.16 13.01
N MET A 360 5.21 -6.70 11.95
CA MET A 360 3.87 -6.29 11.58
C MET A 360 2.84 -6.82 12.55
N ASP A 361 1.98 -5.92 13.02
CA ASP A 361 0.75 -6.21 13.75
C ASP A 361 -0.42 -5.65 12.94
N TYR A 362 -1.26 -6.55 12.43
CA TYR A 362 -2.26 -6.20 11.43
C TYR A 362 -3.56 -5.70 12.05
N ILE A 363 -4.10 -4.63 11.52
CA ILE A 363 -5.44 -4.14 11.86
C ILE A 363 -6.45 -5.25 11.54
N PRO A 364 -7.35 -5.61 12.50
CA PRO A 364 -8.39 -6.61 12.24
C PRO A 364 -9.24 -6.22 11.03
N ILE A 365 -9.48 -7.16 10.11
CA ILE A 365 -10.19 -6.90 8.87
C ILE A 365 -11.60 -6.32 9.06
N SER A 366 -12.28 -6.71 10.15
CA SER A 366 -13.58 -6.14 10.50
C SER A 366 -13.49 -4.64 10.78
N LYS A 367 -12.43 -4.20 11.47
CA LYS A 367 -12.18 -2.77 11.70
C LYS A 367 -11.86 -2.04 10.40
N THR A 368 -11.00 -2.62 9.56
CA THR A 368 -10.66 -2.05 8.24
C THR A 368 -11.93 -1.80 7.39
N ILE A 369 -12.82 -2.80 7.32
CA ILE A 369 -14.07 -2.70 6.55
C ILE A 369 -14.99 -1.63 7.13
N VAL A 370 -15.15 -1.59 8.45
CA VAL A 370 -16.01 -0.61 9.12
C VAL A 370 -15.45 0.81 8.97
N ASP A 371 -14.16 1.03 9.24
CA ASP A 371 -13.53 2.34 9.09
C ASP A 371 -13.66 2.86 7.65
N PHE A 372 -13.47 1.97 6.67
CA PHE A 372 -13.54 2.34 5.26
C PHE A 372 -14.95 2.71 4.84
N PHE A 373 -15.96 1.94 5.23
CA PHE A 373 -17.34 2.25 4.90
C PHE A 373 -17.87 3.45 5.69
N GLN A 374 -17.46 3.63 6.96
CA GLN A 374 -17.80 4.82 7.74
C GLN A 374 -17.38 6.10 7.02
N GLN A 375 -16.19 6.10 6.39
CA GLN A 375 -15.73 7.25 5.60
C GLN A 375 -16.68 7.54 4.42
N PHE A 376 -17.28 6.52 3.77
CA PHE A 376 -18.25 6.75 2.70
C PHE A 376 -19.52 7.43 3.22
N VAL A 377 -19.94 7.07 4.43
CA VAL A 377 -21.10 7.69 5.09
C VAL A 377 -20.79 9.13 5.48
N ASP A 378 -19.64 9.38 6.13
CA ASP A 378 -19.22 10.71 6.60
C ASP A 378 -19.04 11.70 5.45
N GLU A 379 -18.49 11.22 4.32
CA GLU A 379 -18.26 12.02 3.11
C GLU A 379 -19.46 12.05 2.14
N LYS A 380 -20.61 11.46 2.55
CA LYS A 380 -21.86 11.42 1.78
C LYS A 380 -21.69 10.85 0.37
N ILE A 381 -20.89 9.79 0.23
CA ILE A 381 -20.67 9.09 -1.03
C ILE A 381 -21.80 8.08 -1.27
N VAL A 382 -22.40 7.59 -0.21
CA VAL A 382 -23.51 6.61 -0.18
C VAL A 382 -24.67 7.11 0.66
#